data_f45473d2a6db0afcdd5bdbc6c411745c
#
_entry.id   f45473d2a6db0afcdd5bdbc6c411745c
#
_cell.length_a   1.000
_cell.length_b   1.000
_cell.length_c   1.000
_cell.angle_alpha   90.00
_cell.angle_beta   90.00
_cell.angle_gamma   90.00
#
_symmetry.space_group_name_H-M   'P 1'
#
loop_
_entity.id
_entity.type
_entity.pdbx_description
1 polymer ?
#
loop_
_entity_poly.entity_id
_entity_poly.type
_entity_poly.pdbx_seq_one_letter_code
_entity_poly.pdbx_strand_id
1 'polypeptide(L)'
;MRTTGINHLALVCRDMEETVKFYTGVLNMPLVKTVALPSGGLHFFFDCGGDNLLAFFWWADAPKAAPGVASVRDFPADSKSAVGSMNYVAFSVPEDKLDEYRAKLEAAGVKVLPVVINHDDSDGGVSAKMHPGVFVRSVYFTDPNGIMMELAATTKVFGPEDVRHTPARAVEPAEA
;
A
#
# COMPACT_ATOMS: atom_id res chain seq x y z
N MET A 1 -17.97 -14.00 15.33
CA MET A 1 -17.72 -12.55 15.16
C MET A 1 -17.62 -12.29 13.66
N ARG A 2 -18.30 -11.30 13.11
CA ARG A 2 -18.26 -10.94 11.68
C ARG A 2 -17.79 -9.49 11.56
N THR A 3 -16.66 -9.27 10.90
CA THR A 3 -16.18 -7.94 10.53
C THR A 3 -16.90 -7.46 9.27
N THR A 4 -17.03 -6.15 9.09
CA THR A 4 -17.67 -5.53 7.91
C THR A 4 -16.66 -4.86 6.98
N GLY A 5 -15.38 -4.91 7.31
CA GLY A 5 -14.29 -4.31 6.54
C GLY A 5 -13.17 -3.79 7.45
N ILE A 6 -12.24 -3.06 6.85
CA ILE A 6 -11.22 -2.30 7.56
C ILE A 6 -11.80 -0.92 7.84
N ASN A 7 -11.85 -0.49 9.11
CA ASN A 7 -12.30 0.86 9.47
C ASN A 7 -11.22 1.89 9.14
N HIS A 8 -10.00 1.68 9.65
CA HIS A 8 -8.85 2.50 9.28
C HIS A 8 -7.54 1.73 9.44
N LEU A 9 -6.53 2.14 8.65
CA LEU A 9 -5.15 1.73 8.80
C LEU A 9 -4.35 2.89 9.38
N ALA A 10 -3.65 2.67 10.49
CA ALA A 10 -2.84 3.68 11.15
C ALA A 10 -1.34 3.48 10.85
N LEU A 11 -0.69 4.54 10.44
CA LEU A 11 0.71 4.64 10.07
C LEU A 11 1.40 5.74 10.88
N VAL A 12 2.71 5.84 10.79
CA VAL A 12 3.47 6.93 11.43
C VAL A 12 4.22 7.70 10.35
N CYS A 13 4.09 9.03 10.35
CA CYS A 13 4.81 9.90 9.42
C CYS A 13 5.94 10.68 10.12
N ARG A 14 6.95 11.04 9.35
CA ARG A 14 8.04 11.90 9.80
C ARG A 14 7.61 13.38 9.88
N ASP A 15 6.84 13.81 8.90
CA ASP A 15 6.39 15.18 8.71
C ASP A 15 4.89 15.17 8.35
N MET A 16 4.05 15.74 9.23
CA MET A 16 2.60 15.75 9.03
C MET A 16 2.18 16.74 7.95
N GLU A 17 2.89 17.87 7.78
CA GLU A 17 2.57 18.85 6.74
C GLU A 17 2.85 18.27 5.34
N GLU A 18 4.00 17.62 5.15
CA GLU A 18 4.36 16.92 3.92
C GLU A 18 3.35 15.79 3.62
N THR A 19 2.95 15.03 4.65
CA THR A 19 1.95 13.97 4.56
C THR A 19 0.60 14.54 4.11
N VAL A 20 0.11 15.61 4.74
CA VAL A 20 -1.16 16.25 4.33
C VAL A 20 -1.09 16.71 2.87
N LYS A 21 -0.02 17.40 2.46
CA LYS A 21 0.15 17.85 1.07
C LYS A 21 0.11 16.69 0.07
N PHE A 22 0.78 15.57 0.40
CA PHE A 22 0.80 14.39 -0.47
C PHE A 22 -0.59 13.73 -0.58
N TYR A 23 -1.21 13.39 0.55
CA TYR A 23 -2.47 12.65 0.53
C TYR A 23 -3.63 13.48 0.00
N THR A 24 -3.71 14.76 0.34
CA THR A 24 -4.78 15.64 -0.20
C THR A 24 -4.49 16.13 -1.61
N GLY A 25 -3.26 16.48 -1.94
CA GLY A 25 -2.90 17.10 -3.21
C GLY A 25 -2.62 16.08 -4.31
N VAL A 26 -1.84 15.03 -4.04
CA VAL A 26 -1.44 14.03 -5.04
C VAL A 26 -2.47 12.91 -5.15
N LEU A 27 -2.88 12.32 -4.01
CA LEU A 27 -3.83 11.20 -3.99
C LEU A 27 -5.29 11.63 -3.94
N ASN A 28 -5.56 12.94 -3.78
CA ASN A 28 -6.91 13.50 -3.68
C ASN A 28 -7.77 12.82 -2.60
N MET A 29 -7.14 12.46 -1.47
CA MET A 29 -7.80 11.91 -0.29
C MET A 29 -8.14 13.04 0.67
N PRO A 30 -9.41 13.39 0.90
CA PRO A 30 -9.76 14.48 1.81
C PRO A 30 -9.26 14.24 3.23
N LEU A 31 -8.69 15.26 3.88
CA LEU A 31 -8.44 15.25 5.31
C LEU A 31 -9.77 15.43 6.05
N VAL A 32 -10.23 14.42 6.77
CA VAL A 32 -11.59 14.40 7.38
C VAL A 32 -11.58 14.57 8.89
N LYS A 33 -10.44 14.30 9.55
CA LYS A 33 -10.33 14.46 11.01
C LYS A 33 -8.90 14.77 11.42
N THR A 34 -8.75 15.66 12.40
CA THR A 34 -7.49 15.95 13.08
C THR A 34 -7.66 15.82 14.58
N VAL A 35 -6.67 15.26 15.26
CA VAL A 35 -6.64 15.10 16.70
C VAL A 35 -5.28 15.52 17.23
N ALA A 36 -5.24 16.38 18.24
CA ALA A 36 -4.06 16.61 19.05
C ALA A 36 -4.06 15.59 20.19
N LEU A 37 -2.93 14.93 20.42
CA LEU A 37 -2.80 13.90 21.44
C LEU A 37 -2.29 14.52 22.76
N PRO A 38 -2.71 14.03 23.94
CA PRO A 38 -2.24 14.51 25.22
C PRO A 38 -0.72 14.42 25.40
N SER A 39 -0.06 13.49 24.67
CA SER A 39 1.40 13.28 24.65
C SER A 39 2.16 14.27 23.76
N GLY A 40 1.50 15.31 23.20
CA GLY A 40 2.11 16.28 22.28
C GLY A 40 2.21 15.80 20.82
N GLY A 41 1.61 14.66 20.48
CA GLY A 41 1.54 14.15 19.11
C GLY A 41 0.28 14.61 18.36
N LEU A 42 0.21 14.24 17.08
CA LEU A 42 -0.93 14.48 16.19
C LEU A 42 -1.44 13.16 15.63
N HIS A 43 -2.75 13.09 15.35
CA HIS A 43 -3.37 11.94 14.66
C HIS A 43 -4.39 12.45 13.65
N PHE A 44 -4.07 12.31 12.36
CA PHE A 44 -4.84 12.85 11.25
C PHE A 44 -5.42 11.72 10.39
N PHE A 45 -6.64 11.89 9.87
CA PHE A 45 -7.38 10.89 9.13
C PHE A 45 -7.76 11.41 7.75
N PHE A 46 -7.49 10.60 6.74
CA PHE A 46 -7.80 10.84 5.34
C PHE A 46 -8.85 9.84 4.86
N ASP A 47 -9.85 10.31 4.12
CA ASP A 47 -10.81 9.43 3.46
C ASP A 47 -10.17 8.80 2.22
N CYS A 48 -10.03 7.47 2.22
CA CYS A 48 -9.51 6.72 1.07
C CYS A 48 -10.61 6.01 0.27
N GLY A 49 -11.88 6.32 0.55
CA GLY A 49 -13.04 5.76 -0.13
C GLY A 49 -13.59 4.49 0.50
N GLY A 50 -14.82 4.13 0.15
CA GLY A 50 -15.47 2.90 0.60
C GLY A 50 -15.66 2.79 2.11
N ASP A 51 -15.90 3.93 2.80
CA ASP A 51 -15.99 4.04 4.26
C ASP A 51 -14.72 3.62 5.01
N ASN A 52 -13.57 3.64 4.32
CA ASN A 52 -12.28 3.32 4.92
C ASN A 52 -11.43 4.57 5.08
N LEU A 53 -10.63 4.63 6.13
CA LEU A 53 -9.73 5.74 6.40
C LEU A 53 -8.28 5.29 6.42
N LEU A 54 -7.40 6.17 5.99
CA LEU A 54 -5.98 6.09 6.25
C LEU A 54 -5.63 7.12 7.31
N ALA A 55 -4.95 6.72 8.39
CA ALA A 55 -4.65 7.58 9.51
C ALA A 55 -3.14 7.69 9.72
N PHE A 56 -2.67 8.87 10.12
CA PHE A 56 -1.27 9.09 10.44
C PHE A 56 -1.09 9.64 11.83
N PHE A 57 -0.19 8.99 12.58
CA PHE A 57 0.40 9.56 13.78
C PHE A 57 1.67 10.34 13.44
N TRP A 58 1.91 11.38 14.21
CA TRP A 58 3.16 12.11 14.23
C TRP A 58 3.57 12.39 15.67
N TRP A 59 4.85 12.16 15.97
CA TRP A 59 5.50 12.56 17.22
C TRP A 59 6.88 13.13 16.91
N ALA A 60 7.27 14.15 17.69
CA ALA A 60 8.58 14.79 17.52
C ALA A 60 9.76 13.83 17.77
N ASP A 61 9.56 12.83 18.60
CA ASP A 61 10.54 11.81 19.02
C ASP A 61 10.24 10.42 18.46
N ALA A 62 9.41 10.31 17.40
CA ALA A 62 9.15 9.03 16.76
C ALA A 62 10.46 8.34 16.31
N PRO A 63 10.59 7.02 16.51
CA PRO A 63 11.74 6.27 16.03
C PRO A 63 11.97 6.48 14.53
N LYS A 64 13.23 6.54 14.11
CA LYS A 64 13.57 6.66 12.69
C LYS A 64 13.15 5.41 11.93
N ALA A 65 12.76 5.60 10.66
CA ALA A 65 12.47 4.49 9.76
C ALA A 65 13.68 3.55 9.65
N ALA A 66 13.41 2.24 9.68
CA ALA A 66 14.39 1.19 9.46
C ALA A 66 14.06 0.47 8.13
N PRO A 67 14.72 0.79 7.02
CA PRO A 67 14.47 0.16 5.73
C PRO A 67 14.62 -1.37 5.79
N GLY A 68 13.74 -2.10 5.11
CA GLY A 68 13.71 -3.56 5.10
C GLY A 68 12.95 -4.18 6.27
N VAL A 69 12.48 -3.38 7.24
CA VAL A 69 11.64 -3.87 8.34
C VAL A 69 10.16 -3.60 8.07
N ALA A 70 9.80 -2.37 7.77
CA ALA A 70 8.42 -1.96 7.49
C ALA A 70 8.26 -1.19 6.17
N SER A 71 9.34 -1.01 5.42
CA SER A 71 9.34 -0.38 4.10
C SER A 71 10.23 -1.13 3.13
N VAL A 72 9.89 -1.11 1.86
CA VAL A 72 10.71 -1.70 0.79
C VAL A 72 11.81 -0.72 0.43
N ARG A 73 13.08 -1.16 0.52
CA ARG A 73 14.24 -0.30 0.36
C ARG A 73 14.43 0.15 -1.09
N ASP A 74 14.38 -0.80 -2.02
CA ASP A 74 14.66 -0.58 -3.45
C ASP A 74 13.54 -1.18 -4.29
N PHE A 75 12.89 -0.33 -5.03
CA PHE A 75 11.79 -0.68 -5.89
C PHE A 75 12.27 -0.87 -7.34
N PRO A 76 11.99 -2.00 -8.04
CA PRO A 76 11.07 -3.11 -7.74
C PRO A 76 11.71 -4.28 -6.98
N ALA A 77 12.82 -4.08 -6.35
CA ALA A 77 13.62 -5.14 -5.76
C ALA A 77 12.91 -5.95 -4.66
N ASP A 78 13.66 -6.78 -3.97
CA ASP A 78 13.21 -7.74 -2.98
C ASP A 78 12.09 -7.18 -2.08
N SER A 79 10.86 -7.64 -2.31
CA SER A 79 9.65 -7.18 -1.62
C SER A 79 9.45 -7.83 -0.25
N LYS A 80 10.46 -8.54 0.26
CA LYS A 80 10.38 -9.18 1.58
C LYS A 80 10.54 -8.14 2.67
N SER A 81 9.49 -7.99 3.48
CA SER A 81 9.52 -7.23 4.72
C SER A 81 9.53 -8.15 5.93
N ALA A 82 9.84 -7.61 7.11
CA ALA A 82 9.92 -8.40 8.33
C ALA A 82 8.57 -9.03 8.70
N VAL A 83 8.61 -10.18 9.36
CA VAL A 83 7.41 -10.82 9.92
C VAL A 83 6.69 -9.85 10.86
N GLY A 84 5.37 -9.69 10.66
CA GLY A 84 4.53 -8.79 11.46
C GLY A 84 4.55 -7.32 11.00
N SER A 85 5.37 -6.94 10.01
CA SER A 85 5.32 -5.59 9.41
C SER A 85 4.33 -5.52 8.24
N MET A 86 3.91 -4.29 7.91
CA MET A 86 3.17 -4.04 6.69
C MET A 86 4.12 -4.12 5.48
N ASN A 87 3.76 -4.88 4.44
CA ASN A 87 4.51 -4.91 3.20
C ASN A 87 4.15 -3.69 2.33
N TYR A 88 2.87 -3.53 2.03
CA TYR A 88 2.33 -2.36 1.32
C TYR A 88 0.84 -2.18 1.65
N VAL A 89 0.26 -1.05 1.22
CA VAL A 89 -1.18 -0.81 1.24
C VAL A 89 -1.68 -0.62 -0.19
N ALA A 90 -2.74 -1.36 -0.57
CA ALA A 90 -3.37 -1.27 -1.87
C ALA A 90 -4.70 -0.53 -1.80
N PHE A 91 -4.89 0.43 -2.71
CA PHE A 91 -6.14 1.16 -2.89
C PHE A 91 -6.86 0.65 -4.14
N SER A 92 -8.13 0.32 -4.00
CA SER A 92 -8.95 -0.10 -5.13
C SER A 92 -9.25 1.07 -6.05
N VAL A 93 -9.00 0.88 -7.35
CA VAL A 93 -9.25 1.88 -8.39
C VAL A 93 -9.92 1.24 -9.61
N PRO A 94 -10.67 2.01 -10.42
CA PRO A 94 -11.18 1.52 -11.70
C PRO A 94 -10.03 1.13 -12.65
N GLU A 95 -10.18 0.00 -13.34
CA GLU A 95 -9.14 -0.53 -14.25
C GLU A 95 -8.77 0.47 -15.37
N ASP A 96 -9.76 1.11 -15.95
CA ASP A 96 -9.61 2.09 -17.03
C ASP A 96 -8.89 3.38 -16.58
N LYS A 97 -8.66 3.56 -15.27
CA LYS A 97 -7.97 4.73 -14.68
C LYS A 97 -6.51 4.50 -14.32
N LEU A 98 -6.01 3.28 -14.36
CA LEU A 98 -4.65 2.96 -13.92
C LEU A 98 -3.58 3.77 -14.64
N ASP A 99 -3.63 3.83 -15.97
CA ASP A 99 -2.63 4.60 -16.75
C ASP A 99 -2.75 6.11 -16.52
N GLU A 100 -3.97 6.64 -16.40
CA GLU A 100 -4.22 8.04 -16.05
C GLU A 100 -3.63 8.37 -14.67
N TYR A 101 -3.88 7.52 -13.67
CA TYR A 101 -3.41 7.74 -12.30
C TYR A 101 -1.91 7.58 -12.18
N ARG A 102 -1.30 6.62 -12.89
CA ARG A 102 0.15 6.50 -12.99
C ARG A 102 0.78 7.78 -13.53
N ALA A 103 0.26 8.30 -14.66
CA ALA A 103 0.75 9.54 -15.25
C ALA A 103 0.60 10.76 -14.32
N LYS A 104 -0.49 10.84 -13.53
CA LYS A 104 -0.66 11.90 -12.51
C LYS A 104 0.38 11.80 -11.40
N LEU A 105 0.67 10.60 -10.91
CA LEU A 105 1.71 10.38 -9.90
C LEU A 105 3.09 10.80 -10.44
N GLU A 106 3.44 10.40 -11.65
CA GLU A 106 4.69 10.77 -12.33
C GLU A 106 4.80 12.30 -12.49
N ALA A 107 3.73 12.95 -12.95
CA ALA A 107 3.69 14.41 -13.11
C ALA A 107 3.82 15.16 -11.78
N ALA A 108 3.40 14.55 -10.67
CA ALA A 108 3.59 15.08 -9.33
C ALA A 108 4.98 14.78 -8.73
N GLY A 109 5.88 14.16 -9.49
CA GLY A 109 7.24 13.83 -9.05
C GLY A 109 7.31 12.61 -8.12
N VAL A 110 6.25 11.82 -8.04
CA VAL A 110 6.23 10.60 -7.24
C VAL A 110 7.07 9.52 -7.92
N LYS A 111 7.86 8.77 -7.15
CA LYS A 111 8.58 7.61 -7.66
C LYS A 111 7.59 6.46 -7.90
N VAL A 112 7.31 6.20 -9.16
CA VAL A 112 6.34 5.19 -9.63
C VAL A 112 7.06 4.13 -10.45
N LEU A 113 6.61 2.86 -10.42
CA LEU A 113 7.04 1.87 -11.43
C LEU A 113 6.59 2.31 -12.82
N PRO A 114 7.47 2.18 -13.83
CA PRO A 114 7.21 2.70 -15.19
C PRO A 114 6.14 1.91 -15.96
N VAL A 115 5.69 0.78 -15.42
CA VAL A 115 4.72 -0.12 -16.07
C VAL A 115 3.60 -0.50 -15.12
N VAL A 116 2.42 -0.78 -15.67
CA VAL A 116 1.33 -1.45 -14.95
C VAL A 116 1.67 -2.94 -14.89
N ILE A 117 1.65 -3.49 -13.70
CA ILE A 117 1.91 -4.93 -13.47
C ILE A 117 0.61 -5.71 -13.60
N ASN A 118 0.58 -6.76 -14.41
CA ASN A 118 -0.54 -7.68 -14.51
C ASN A 118 -0.22 -8.93 -13.68
N HIS A 119 -0.86 -9.09 -12.53
CA HIS A 119 -0.65 -10.24 -11.65
C HIS A 119 -1.49 -11.43 -12.13
N ASP A 120 -0.86 -12.59 -12.23
CA ASP A 120 -1.49 -13.85 -12.61
C ASP A 120 -0.96 -15.03 -11.78
N ASP A 121 -1.48 -16.23 -12.03
CA ASP A 121 -1.10 -17.47 -11.33
C ASP A 121 0.08 -18.21 -12.01
N SER A 122 0.86 -17.56 -12.88
CA SER A 122 2.08 -18.15 -13.44
C SER A 122 3.18 -18.25 -12.39
N ASP A 123 4.21 -19.05 -12.65
CA ASP A 123 5.37 -19.22 -11.76
C ASP A 123 6.07 -17.89 -11.46
N GLY A 124 6.02 -16.93 -12.38
CA GLY A 124 6.53 -15.57 -12.17
C GLY A 124 5.57 -14.64 -11.45
N GLY A 125 4.32 -15.04 -11.26
CA GLY A 125 3.27 -14.24 -10.63
C GLY A 125 2.82 -13.01 -11.41
N VAL A 126 3.36 -12.80 -12.62
CA VAL A 126 3.06 -11.62 -13.45
C VAL A 126 3.11 -11.95 -14.94
N SER A 127 2.33 -11.23 -15.73
CA SER A 127 2.30 -11.33 -17.18
C SER A 127 2.60 -10.00 -17.87
N ALA A 128 3.34 -10.03 -18.96
CA ALA A 128 3.60 -8.86 -19.79
C ALA A 128 2.35 -8.38 -20.55
N LYS A 129 1.35 -9.25 -20.71
CA LYS A 129 0.13 -8.96 -21.48
C LYS A 129 -1.12 -9.34 -20.69
N MET A 130 -2.19 -8.58 -20.92
CA MET A 130 -3.52 -8.96 -20.41
C MET A 130 -3.97 -10.29 -21.02
N HIS A 131 -4.53 -11.15 -20.17
CA HIS A 131 -5.21 -12.40 -20.53
C HIS A 131 -6.21 -12.76 -19.42
N PRO A 132 -7.13 -13.72 -19.64
CA PRO A 132 -8.19 -14.05 -18.68
C PRO A 132 -7.72 -14.57 -17.31
N GLY A 133 -6.46 -14.95 -17.16
CA GLY A 133 -5.84 -15.36 -15.90
C GLY A 133 -5.29 -14.21 -15.05
N VAL A 134 -5.22 -12.99 -15.60
CA VAL A 134 -4.83 -11.80 -14.81
C VAL A 134 -5.95 -11.48 -13.83
N PHE A 135 -5.64 -11.40 -12.54
CA PHE A 135 -6.64 -11.19 -11.49
C PHE A 135 -6.55 -9.80 -10.84
N VAL A 136 -5.39 -9.14 -10.88
CA VAL A 136 -5.17 -7.77 -10.43
C VAL A 136 -4.19 -7.07 -11.36
N ARG A 137 -4.46 -5.80 -11.67
CA ARG A 137 -3.53 -4.89 -12.35
C ARG A 137 -3.11 -3.80 -11.39
N SER A 138 -1.82 -3.50 -11.34
CA SER A 138 -1.24 -2.69 -10.27
C SER A 138 -0.29 -1.62 -10.74
N VAL A 139 -0.34 -0.46 -10.09
CA VAL A 139 0.67 0.60 -10.16
C VAL A 139 1.27 0.77 -8.78
N TYR A 140 2.59 0.55 -8.64
CA TYR A 140 3.30 0.69 -7.37
C TYR A 140 4.05 2.01 -7.30
N PHE A 141 4.05 2.62 -6.11
CA PHE A 141 4.72 3.89 -5.82
C PHE A 141 5.05 3.99 -4.33
N THR A 142 5.79 5.02 -3.94
CA THR A 142 6.08 5.30 -2.54
C THR A 142 5.57 6.66 -2.13
N ASP A 143 5.08 6.76 -0.88
CA ASP A 143 4.74 8.04 -0.26
C ASP A 143 6.02 8.78 0.21
N PRO A 144 5.91 10.03 0.72
CA PRO A 144 7.07 10.79 1.23
C PRO A 144 7.81 10.14 2.40
N ASN A 145 7.19 9.22 3.13
CA ASN A 145 7.78 8.47 4.24
C ASN A 145 8.47 7.17 3.79
N GLY A 146 8.40 6.83 2.48
CA GLY A 146 8.90 5.57 1.93
C GLY A 146 7.95 4.40 2.12
N ILE A 147 6.67 4.65 2.43
CA ILE A 147 5.66 3.61 2.52
C ILE A 147 5.33 3.14 1.11
N MET A 148 5.43 1.81 0.88
CA MET A 148 5.01 1.21 -0.37
C MET A 148 3.50 1.26 -0.51
N MET A 149 3.03 1.77 -1.64
CA MET A 149 1.63 1.93 -2.00
C MET A 149 1.33 1.28 -3.34
N GLU A 150 0.09 0.86 -3.50
CA GLU A 150 -0.41 0.26 -4.74
C GLU A 150 -1.76 0.88 -5.11
N LEU A 151 -1.93 1.22 -6.37
CA LEU A 151 -3.26 1.36 -6.98
C LEU A 151 -3.60 0.03 -7.64
N ALA A 152 -4.64 -0.65 -7.17
CA ALA A 152 -5.01 -1.99 -7.58
C ALA A 152 -6.39 -2.02 -8.26
N ALA A 153 -6.45 -2.55 -9.47
CA ALA A 153 -7.69 -2.86 -10.15
C ALA A 153 -7.90 -4.37 -10.21
N THR A 154 -8.87 -4.88 -9.47
CA THR A 154 -9.27 -6.28 -9.53
C THR A 154 -9.98 -6.55 -10.85
N THR A 155 -9.46 -7.48 -11.65
CA THR A 155 -9.97 -7.83 -12.99
C THR A 155 -10.76 -9.14 -13.00
N LYS A 156 -10.77 -9.87 -11.88
CA LYS A 156 -11.43 -11.18 -11.73
C LYS A 156 -12.11 -11.28 -10.36
N VAL A 157 -13.30 -11.83 -10.32
CA VAL A 157 -13.94 -12.24 -9.05
C VAL A 157 -13.32 -13.55 -8.61
N PHE A 158 -12.84 -13.62 -7.36
CA PHE A 158 -12.26 -14.85 -6.81
C PHE A 158 -13.33 -15.86 -6.41
N GLY A 159 -13.08 -17.13 -6.72
CA GLY A 159 -13.91 -18.27 -6.34
C GLY A 159 -13.13 -19.30 -5.51
N PRO A 160 -13.80 -20.38 -5.08
CA PRO A 160 -13.14 -21.47 -4.34
C PRO A 160 -11.96 -22.09 -5.10
N GLU A 161 -11.99 -22.08 -6.43
CA GLU A 161 -10.94 -22.59 -7.32
C GLU A 161 -9.66 -21.77 -7.29
N ASP A 162 -9.69 -20.55 -6.75
CA ASP A 162 -8.51 -19.71 -6.59
C ASP A 162 -7.72 -20.03 -5.30
N VAL A 163 -8.29 -20.85 -4.40
CA VAL A 163 -7.62 -21.28 -3.16
C VAL A 163 -6.94 -22.62 -3.39
N ARG A 164 -5.76 -22.62 -4.02
CA ARG A 164 -5.09 -23.85 -4.51
C ARG A 164 -3.91 -24.31 -3.65
N HIS A 165 -3.31 -23.42 -2.88
CA HIS A 165 -2.06 -23.70 -2.18
C HIS A 165 -2.28 -24.06 -0.73
N THR A 166 -1.56 -25.09 -0.26
CA THR A 166 -1.51 -25.42 1.16
C THR A 166 -0.72 -24.37 1.94
N PRO A 167 -1.23 -23.89 3.10
CA PRO A 167 -0.49 -22.96 3.93
C PRO A 167 0.88 -23.52 4.36
N ALA A 168 1.94 -22.74 4.16
CA ALA A 168 3.27 -23.08 4.65
C ALA A 168 3.34 -22.96 6.18
N ARG A 169 4.17 -23.80 6.82
CA ARG A 169 4.48 -23.72 8.25
C ARG A 169 5.75 -22.90 8.47
N ALA A 170 5.93 -22.41 9.70
CA ALA A 170 7.19 -21.82 10.11
C ALA A 170 8.34 -22.81 9.90
N VAL A 171 9.45 -22.32 9.34
CA VAL A 171 10.70 -23.08 9.25
C VAL A 171 11.51 -22.71 10.48
N GLU A 172 11.80 -23.68 11.35
CA GLU A 172 12.73 -23.44 12.45
C GLU A 172 14.11 -23.13 11.88
N PRO A 173 14.84 -22.11 12.41
CA PRO A 173 16.22 -21.87 12.02
C PRO A 173 17.00 -23.17 12.25
N ALA A 174 17.82 -23.57 11.28
CA ALA A 174 18.77 -24.64 11.52
C ALA A 174 19.62 -24.25 12.72
N GLU A 175 19.67 -25.11 13.74
CA GLU A 175 20.57 -24.91 14.89
C GLU A 175 22.00 -24.74 14.36
N ALA A 176 22.62 -23.61 14.74
CA ALA A 176 23.96 -23.24 14.33
C ALA A 176 25.01 -23.97 15.16
#